data_e290f42c4e18252c4a02a1d1a299aec1
#
_entry.id   e290f42c4e18252c4a02a1d1a299aec1
#
_cell.length_a   1.000
_cell.length_b   1.000
_cell.length_c   1.000
_cell.angle_alpha   90.00
_cell.angle_beta   90.00
_cell.angle_gamma   90.00
#
_symmetry.space_group_name_H-M   'P 1'
#
loop_
_entity.id
_entity.type
_entity.pdbx_description
1 polymer ?
#
loop_
_entity_poly.entity_id
_entity_poly.type
_entity_poly.pdbx_seq_one_letter_code
_entity_poly.pdbx_strand_id
1 'polypeptide(L)'
;MTLVAAAVEVRRRKHASSLNKRKSGRYAGRVRLAVVPDRSALSLGGFIKGAVAPGAAIITDDWGGYAKLGDAGYRHTAVAERGDPQVAEEFLPIIHLVFSNLKTWLRGIHHGVSPQHLQAYLNEFTFRFNRRFYPFNAFRSLLGIAGDVSAPTYAELYAMKSSTTTSSGWVC
;
A
#
# COMPACT_ATOMS: atom_id res chain seq x y z
N MET A 1 13.42 -1.98 13.97
CA MET A 1 12.62 -1.05 13.15
C MET A 1 11.89 -1.87 12.10
N THR A 2 10.58 -1.73 11.97
CA THR A 2 9.79 -2.51 11.00
C THR A 2 9.65 -1.69 9.73
N LEU A 3 9.93 -2.29 8.58
CA LEU A 3 9.85 -1.64 7.27
C LEU A 3 8.50 -1.94 6.62
N VAL A 4 7.92 -0.92 5.99
CA VAL A 4 6.67 -1.02 5.24
C VAL A 4 6.91 -0.56 3.82
N ALA A 5 6.62 -1.44 2.86
CA ALA A 5 6.57 -1.10 1.44
C ALA A 5 5.15 -0.68 1.07
N ALA A 6 5.05 0.27 0.14
CA ALA A 6 3.78 0.75 -0.38
C ALA A 6 3.81 0.86 -1.91
N ALA A 7 2.73 0.47 -2.55
CA ALA A 7 2.45 0.76 -3.94
C ALA A 7 1.11 1.51 -4.03
N VAL A 8 1.09 2.62 -4.75
CA VAL A 8 -0.07 3.50 -4.87
C VAL A 8 -0.39 3.73 -6.34
N GLU A 9 -1.60 3.35 -6.73
CA GLU A 9 -2.11 3.63 -8.07
C GLU A 9 -2.40 5.14 -8.20
N VAL A 10 -1.85 5.77 -9.22
CA VAL A 10 -2.10 7.19 -9.52
C VAL A 10 -3.20 7.30 -10.57
N ARG A 11 -4.30 7.93 -10.23
CA ARG A 11 -5.42 8.20 -11.12
C ARG A 11 -5.55 9.68 -11.41
N ARG A 12 -6.06 10.00 -12.61
CA ARG A 12 -6.42 11.38 -12.99
C ARG A 12 -7.93 11.59 -12.89
N ARG A 13 -8.34 12.77 -12.44
CA ARG A 13 -9.75 13.17 -12.47
C ARG A 13 -10.16 13.49 -13.90
N LYS A 14 -11.31 13.00 -14.34
CA LYS A 14 -11.85 13.26 -15.68
C LYS A 14 -12.19 14.75 -15.93
N HIS A 15 -12.57 15.46 -14.86
CA HIS A 15 -12.86 16.90 -14.88
C HIS A 15 -12.06 17.56 -13.78
N ALA A 16 -10.94 18.20 -14.14
CA ALA A 16 -10.26 19.11 -13.21
C ALA A 16 -11.10 20.41 -13.16
N SER A 17 -11.76 20.66 -12.05
CA SER A 17 -12.44 21.95 -11.84
C SER A 17 -11.38 23.05 -11.92
N SER A 18 -11.59 24.01 -12.82
CA SER A 18 -10.72 25.18 -13.03
C SER A 18 -10.59 26.07 -11.77
N LEU A 19 -11.47 25.90 -10.80
CA LEU A 19 -11.54 26.67 -9.55
C LEU A 19 -10.46 26.31 -8.51
N ASN A 20 -9.73 25.21 -8.68
CA ASN A 20 -8.70 24.79 -7.74
C ASN A 20 -7.36 24.52 -8.44
N LYS A 21 -6.66 25.57 -8.84
CA LYS A 21 -5.32 25.52 -9.47
C LYS A 21 -4.24 24.79 -8.62
N ARG A 22 -4.48 24.60 -7.31
CA ARG A 22 -3.55 23.92 -6.38
C ARG A 22 -3.69 22.39 -6.35
N LYS A 23 -4.69 21.80 -7.00
CA LYS A 23 -4.84 20.34 -7.02
C LYS A 23 -4.39 19.81 -8.37
N SER A 24 -3.33 19.02 -8.37
CA SER A 24 -2.69 18.41 -9.56
C SER A 24 -3.61 17.55 -10.44
N GLY A 25 -4.91 17.51 -10.20
CA GLY A 25 -5.85 16.64 -10.91
C GLY A 25 -5.61 15.13 -10.73
N ARG A 26 -4.53 14.77 -10.02
CA ARG A 26 -4.16 13.39 -9.69
C ARG A 26 -4.65 13.03 -8.29
N TYR A 27 -4.99 11.76 -8.06
CA TYR A 27 -5.37 11.25 -6.74
C TYR A 27 -4.94 9.80 -6.58
N ALA A 28 -4.82 9.35 -5.33
CA ALA A 28 -4.54 7.96 -5.02
C ALA A 28 -5.73 7.07 -5.43
N GLY A 29 -5.49 6.10 -6.27
CA GLY A 29 -6.41 5.02 -6.57
C GLY A 29 -6.34 3.93 -5.51
N ARG A 30 -5.98 2.72 -5.92
CA ARG A 30 -5.74 1.59 -5.02
C ARG A 30 -4.38 1.72 -4.34
N VAL A 31 -4.33 1.20 -3.12
CA VAL A 31 -3.11 1.11 -2.32
C VAL A 31 -2.85 -0.35 -1.99
N ARG A 32 -1.59 -0.76 -2.00
CA ARG A 32 -1.09 -2.00 -1.42
C ARG A 32 0.01 -1.66 -0.43
N LEU A 33 -0.05 -2.28 0.73
CA LEU A 33 0.92 -2.09 1.82
C LEU A 33 1.35 -3.46 2.32
N ALA A 34 2.64 -3.63 2.56
CA ALA A 34 3.14 -4.85 3.18
C ALA A 34 4.33 -4.55 4.09
N VAL A 35 4.45 -5.32 5.16
CA VAL A 35 5.68 -5.41 5.95
C VAL A 35 6.70 -6.16 5.11
N VAL A 36 7.88 -5.59 4.98
CA VAL A 36 9.01 -6.22 4.27
C VAL A 36 10.18 -6.42 5.23
N PRO A 37 10.94 -7.52 5.08
CA PRO A 37 12.05 -7.81 5.99
C PRO A 37 13.18 -6.80 5.87
N ASP A 38 13.45 -6.35 4.64
CA ASP A 38 14.52 -5.43 4.33
C ASP A 38 14.23 -4.62 3.05
N ARG A 39 15.15 -3.73 2.69
CA ARG A 39 15.09 -2.90 1.47
C ARG A 39 15.88 -3.49 0.30
N SER A 40 16.10 -4.80 0.28
CA SER A 40 16.80 -5.47 -0.82
C SER A 40 15.95 -5.50 -2.09
N ALA A 41 16.63 -5.69 -3.24
CA ALA A 41 15.95 -5.86 -4.51
C ALA A 41 15.04 -7.11 -4.53
N LEU A 42 15.37 -8.14 -3.74
CA LEU A 42 14.56 -9.35 -3.61
C LEU A 42 13.25 -9.04 -2.89
N SER A 43 13.33 -8.40 -1.72
CA SER A 43 12.15 -8.08 -0.90
C SER A 43 11.24 -7.07 -1.59
N LEU A 44 11.80 -5.98 -2.10
CA LEU A 44 11.03 -4.93 -2.78
C LEU A 44 10.50 -5.41 -4.14
N GLY A 45 11.29 -6.14 -4.92
CA GLY A 45 10.86 -6.73 -6.18
C GLY A 45 9.75 -7.76 -6.00
N GLY A 46 9.83 -8.60 -4.95
CA GLY A 46 8.77 -9.55 -4.58
C GLY A 46 7.47 -8.83 -4.23
N PHE A 47 7.54 -7.78 -3.43
CA PHE A 47 6.38 -6.93 -3.10
C PHE A 47 5.76 -6.32 -4.36
N ILE A 48 6.56 -5.71 -5.23
CA ILE A 48 6.07 -5.06 -6.47
C ILE A 48 5.39 -6.08 -7.39
N LYS A 49 5.99 -7.26 -7.59
CA LYS A 49 5.38 -8.34 -8.41
C LYS A 49 4.02 -8.80 -7.88
N GLY A 50 3.85 -8.83 -6.56
CA GLY A 50 2.56 -9.17 -5.94
C GLY A 50 1.54 -8.03 -5.91
N ALA A 51 1.99 -6.78 -5.99
CA ALA A 51 1.15 -5.60 -5.82
C ALA A 51 0.74 -4.94 -7.14
N VAL A 52 1.57 -5.04 -8.17
CA VAL A 52 1.46 -4.26 -9.42
C VAL A 52 1.45 -5.20 -10.61
N ALA A 53 0.51 -4.99 -11.53
CA ALA A 53 0.40 -5.79 -12.75
C ALA A 53 1.66 -5.65 -13.62
N PRO A 54 2.12 -6.74 -14.28
CA PRO A 54 3.24 -6.69 -15.22
C PRO A 54 3.03 -5.64 -16.32
N GLY A 55 4.10 -5.02 -16.77
CA GLY A 55 4.05 -3.98 -17.82
C GLY A 55 3.59 -2.60 -17.35
N ALA A 56 3.22 -2.44 -16.08
CA ALA A 56 2.81 -1.15 -15.55
C ALA A 56 3.99 -0.15 -15.53
N ALA A 57 3.64 1.15 -15.60
CA ALA A 57 4.61 2.21 -15.34
C ALA A 57 4.74 2.41 -13.83
N ILE A 58 5.96 2.36 -13.32
CA ILE A 58 6.29 2.52 -11.90
C ILE A 58 7.26 3.67 -11.73
N ILE A 59 6.95 4.56 -10.81
CA ILE A 59 7.84 5.63 -10.37
C ILE A 59 8.28 5.32 -8.94
N THR A 60 9.56 5.36 -8.69
CA THR A 60 10.14 5.16 -7.34
C THR A 60 11.12 6.27 -7.02
N ASP A 61 11.53 6.36 -5.75
CA ASP A 61 12.78 7.03 -5.41
C ASP A 61 13.98 6.30 -6.06
N ASP A 62 15.15 6.93 -6.04
CA ASP A 62 16.39 6.39 -6.64
C ASP A 62 17.08 5.35 -5.73
N TRP A 63 16.31 4.59 -4.96
CA TRP A 63 16.87 3.55 -4.12
C TRP A 63 17.30 2.33 -4.95
N GLY A 64 18.55 1.88 -4.75
CA GLY A 64 19.14 0.78 -5.52
C GLY A 64 18.37 -0.55 -5.48
N GLY A 65 17.51 -0.76 -4.48
CA GLY A 65 16.62 -1.92 -4.41
C GLY A 65 15.59 -2.01 -5.54
N TYR A 66 15.36 -0.92 -6.26
CA TYR A 66 14.43 -0.87 -7.40
C TYR A 66 15.12 -1.01 -8.77
N ALA A 67 16.45 -1.07 -8.83
CA ALA A 67 17.22 -1.05 -10.09
C ALA A 67 16.83 -2.16 -11.08
N LYS A 68 16.39 -3.32 -10.59
CA LYS A 68 16.03 -4.49 -11.43
C LYS A 68 14.55 -4.52 -11.84
N LEU A 69 13.76 -3.49 -11.59
CA LEU A 69 12.35 -3.47 -11.98
C LEU A 69 12.16 -3.44 -13.50
N GLY A 70 13.06 -2.79 -14.23
CA GLY A 70 13.07 -2.82 -15.70
C GLY A 70 13.22 -4.23 -16.25
N ASP A 71 14.16 -5.00 -15.71
CA ASP A 71 14.40 -6.40 -16.10
C ASP A 71 13.21 -7.30 -15.78
N ALA A 72 12.42 -6.93 -14.77
CA ALA A 72 11.21 -7.63 -14.38
C ALA A 72 9.97 -7.28 -15.25
N GLY A 73 10.17 -6.53 -16.34
CA GLY A 73 9.13 -6.19 -17.31
C GLY A 73 8.27 -4.98 -16.94
N TYR A 74 8.71 -4.12 -15.99
CA TYR A 74 8.03 -2.87 -15.66
C TYR A 74 8.68 -1.69 -16.40
N ARG A 75 7.86 -0.70 -16.75
CA ARG A 75 8.36 0.60 -17.22
C ARG A 75 8.77 1.43 -16.02
N HIS A 76 10.00 1.28 -15.56
CA HIS A 76 10.50 1.88 -14.34
C HIS A 76 11.13 3.26 -14.59
N THR A 77 10.78 4.23 -13.78
CA THR A 77 11.40 5.56 -13.71
C THR A 77 11.83 5.83 -12.27
N ALA A 78 13.13 5.92 -12.04
CA ALA A 78 13.69 6.34 -10.78
C ALA A 78 13.78 7.87 -10.73
N VAL A 79 13.36 8.46 -9.63
CA VAL A 79 13.43 9.90 -9.37
C VAL A 79 14.40 10.15 -8.25
N ALA A 80 15.57 10.68 -8.58
CA ALA A 80 16.58 11.04 -7.60
C ALA A 80 16.12 12.30 -6.83
N GLU A 81 15.75 12.11 -5.59
CA GLU A 81 15.36 13.22 -4.71
C GLU A 81 16.56 14.12 -4.36
N ARG A 82 17.79 13.59 -4.36
CA ARG A 82 19.05 14.27 -4.01
C ARG A 82 18.95 15.18 -2.77
N GLY A 83 18.01 14.87 -1.88
CA GLY A 83 17.72 15.70 -0.71
C GLY A 83 16.85 16.93 -1.01
N ASP A 84 16.32 17.10 -2.21
CA ASP A 84 15.41 18.20 -2.55
C ASP A 84 13.94 17.78 -2.30
N PRO A 85 13.29 18.36 -1.27
CA PRO A 85 11.89 18.07 -0.96
C PRO A 85 10.92 18.44 -2.10
N GLN A 86 11.27 19.41 -2.94
CA GLN A 86 10.40 19.85 -4.03
C GLN A 86 10.28 18.78 -5.12
N VAL A 87 11.36 18.08 -5.40
CA VAL A 87 11.36 16.95 -6.35
C VAL A 87 10.48 15.82 -5.83
N ALA A 88 10.58 15.50 -4.54
CA ALA A 88 9.71 14.51 -3.91
C ALA A 88 8.24 14.91 -3.98
N GLU A 89 7.92 16.18 -3.71
CA GLU A 89 6.56 16.71 -3.78
C GLU A 89 6.00 16.73 -5.20
N GLU A 90 6.83 16.90 -6.21
CA GLU A 90 6.38 16.92 -7.61
C GLU A 90 6.09 15.50 -8.13
N PHE A 91 6.96 14.54 -7.88
CA PHE A 91 6.91 13.21 -8.49
C PHE A 91 6.28 12.15 -7.58
N LEU A 92 6.45 12.28 -6.24
CA LEU A 92 5.98 11.30 -5.27
C LEU A 92 4.93 11.83 -4.25
N PRO A 93 4.18 12.91 -4.52
CA PRO A 93 3.32 13.54 -3.50
C PRO A 93 2.24 12.61 -2.98
N ILE A 94 1.76 11.71 -3.84
CA ILE A 94 0.62 10.83 -3.54
C ILE A 94 1.03 9.74 -2.56
N ILE A 95 2.23 9.18 -2.68
CA ILE A 95 2.71 8.15 -1.75
C ILE A 95 3.01 8.74 -0.38
N HIS A 96 3.59 9.93 -0.33
CA HIS A 96 3.81 10.65 0.93
C HIS A 96 2.51 10.95 1.66
N LEU A 97 1.46 11.35 0.93
CA LEU A 97 0.12 11.57 1.49
C LEU A 97 -0.46 10.27 2.08
N VAL A 98 -0.31 9.14 1.38
CA VAL A 98 -0.78 7.84 1.88
C VAL A 98 -0.04 7.45 3.16
N PHE A 99 1.28 7.59 3.21
CA PHE A 99 2.06 7.31 4.42
C PHE A 99 1.71 8.27 5.57
N SER A 100 1.46 9.54 5.30
CA SER A 100 1.02 10.50 6.30
C SER A 100 -0.32 10.08 6.91
N ASN A 101 -1.29 9.74 6.06
CA ASN A 101 -2.60 9.25 6.50
C ASN A 101 -2.49 7.95 7.31
N LEU A 102 -1.66 7.00 6.87
CA LEU A 102 -1.39 5.77 7.60
C LEU A 102 -0.81 6.04 8.99
N LYS A 103 0.22 6.89 9.07
CA LYS A 103 0.85 7.26 10.34
C LYS A 103 -0.14 7.94 11.29
N THR A 104 -0.95 8.86 10.79
CA THR A 104 -1.97 9.56 11.57
C THR A 104 -3.03 8.58 12.08
N TRP A 105 -3.49 7.67 11.23
CA TRP A 105 -4.45 6.65 11.61
C TRP A 105 -3.91 5.70 12.69
N LEU A 106 -2.68 5.18 12.51
CA LEU A 106 -2.05 4.30 13.49
C LEU A 106 -1.84 4.98 14.85
N ARG A 107 -1.44 6.25 14.85
CA ARG A 107 -1.23 7.01 16.10
C ARG A 107 -2.52 7.43 16.77
N GLY A 108 -3.50 7.91 15.98
CA GLY A 108 -4.73 8.48 16.51
C GLY A 108 -5.73 7.45 17.03
N ILE A 109 -5.78 6.26 16.42
CA ILE A 109 -6.76 5.23 16.81
C ILE A 109 -6.11 4.15 17.69
N HIS A 110 -4.89 3.76 17.38
CA HIS A 110 -4.25 2.58 18.00
C HIS A 110 -3.14 2.93 19.00
N HIS A 111 -2.79 4.21 19.14
CA HIS A 111 -1.73 4.70 20.05
C HIS A 111 -0.38 3.98 19.93
N GLY A 112 -0.17 3.28 18.84
CA GLY A 112 0.98 2.43 18.55
C GLY A 112 0.57 0.98 18.26
N VAL A 113 1.37 0.31 17.46
CA VAL A 113 1.11 -1.06 17.00
C VAL A 113 2.39 -1.86 17.15
N SER A 114 2.29 -3.05 17.76
CA SER A 114 3.42 -3.95 17.83
C SER A 114 3.79 -4.49 16.44
N PRO A 115 5.08 -4.72 16.16
CA PRO A 115 5.56 -5.18 14.86
C PRO A 115 4.87 -6.47 14.37
N GLN A 116 4.58 -7.39 15.28
CA GLN A 116 3.95 -8.69 15.00
C GLN A 116 2.52 -8.57 14.43
N HIS A 117 1.80 -7.49 14.77
CA HIS A 117 0.43 -7.26 14.33
C HIS A 117 0.32 -6.21 13.22
N LEU A 118 1.43 -5.56 12.87
CA LEU A 118 1.42 -4.44 11.92
C LEU A 118 0.77 -4.82 10.58
N GLN A 119 1.03 -6.02 10.05
CA GLN A 119 0.44 -6.44 8.77
C GLN A 119 -1.09 -6.47 8.82
N ALA A 120 -1.71 -6.89 9.92
CA ALA A 120 -3.16 -6.89 10.08
C ALA A 120 -3.73 -5.45 10.00
N TYR A 121 -3.08 -4.50 10.65
CA TYR A 121 -3.46 -3.08 10.55
C TYR A 121 -3.24 -2.51 9.15
N LEU A 122 -2.16 -2.87 8.47
CA LEU A 122 -1.96 -2.46 7.07
C LEU A 122 -3.06 -3.01 6.16
N ASN A 123 -3.51 -4.24 6.39
CA ASN A 123 -4.62 -4.84 5.64
C ASN A 123 -5.93 -4.09 5.89
N GLU A 124 -6.24 -3.76 7.14
CA GLU A 124 -7.41 -2.96 7.49
C GLU A 124 -7.37 -1.58 6.86
N PHE A 125 -6.24 -0.85 6.99
CA PHE A 125 -6.07 0.44 6.35
C PHE A 125 -6.25 0.36 4.84
N THR A 126 -5.63 -0.62 4.19
CA THR A 126 -5.74 -0.87 2.75
C THR A 126 -7.18 -1.14 2.35
N PHE A 127 -7.89 -1.98 3.10
CA PHE A 127 -9.30 -2.26 2.86
C PHE A 127 -10.16 -1.00 2.90
N ARG A 128 -10.05 -0.20 3.97
CA ARG A 128 -10.78 1.06 4.16
C ARG A 128 -10.42 2.09 3.09
N PHE A 129 -9.12 2.28 2.84
CA PHE A 129 -8.62 3.24 1.87
C PHE A 129 -9.10 2.94 0.45
N ASN A 130 -9.04 1.70 0.03
CA ASN A 130 -9.44 1.28 -1.32
C ASN A 130 -10.95 1.39 -1.55
N ARG A 131 -11.76 1.39 -0.50
CA ARG A 131 -13.22 1.48 -0.57
C ARG A 131 -13.77 2.83 -0.13
N ARG A 132 -12.94 3.81 0.16
CA ARG A 132 -13.35 5.12 0.72
C ARG A 132 -14.35 5.90 -0.11
N PHE A 133 -14.42 5.63 -1.42
CA PHE A 133 -15.39 6.25 -2.32
C PHE A 133 -16.72 5.48 -2.43
N TYR A 134 -16.76 4.25 -1.89
CA TYR A 134 -17.91 3.35 -2.02
C TYR A 134 -18.21 2.63 -0.69
N PRO A 135 -18.64 3.36 0.35
CA PRO A 135 -18.80 2.78 1.70
C PRO A 135 -19.83 1.64 1.76
N PHE A 136 -20.89 1.71 0.95
CA PHE A 136 -21.87 0.62 0.87
C PHE A 136 -21.28 -0.66 0.30
N ASN A 137 -20.40 -0.56 -0.69
CA ASN A 137 -19.70 -1.73 -1.23
C ASN A 137 -18.69 -2.30 -0.23
N ALA A 138 -18.12 -1.45 0.64
CA ALA A 138 -17.27 -1.91 1.73
C ALA A 138 -18.05 -2.80 2.70
N PHE A 139 -19.24 -2.37 3.12
CA PHE A 139 -20.11 -3.12 4.00
C PHE A 139 -20.53 -4.47 3.39
N ARG A 140 -20.97 -4.47 2.12
CA ARG A 140 -21.34 -5.72 1.41
C ARG A 140 -20.15 -6.68 1.29
N SER A 141 -18.97 -6.16 0.99
CA SER A 141 -17.76 -6.98 0.93
C SER A 141 -17.41 -7.59 2.29
N LEU A 142 -17.59 -6.83 3.38
CA LEU A 142 -17.34 -7.31 4.73
C LEU A 142 -18.30 -8.42 5.13
N LEU A 143 -19.59 -8.28 4.80
CA LEU A 143 -20.60 -9.32 5.02
C LEU A 143 -20.28 -10.59 4.24
N GLY A 144 -19.86 -10.47 2.96
CA GLY A 144 -19.44 -11.62 2.17
C GLY A 144 -18.25 -12.35 2.80
N ILE A 145 -17.20 -11.62 3.18
CA ILE A 145 -16.03 -12.21 3.85
C ILE A 145 -16.43 -12.86 5.18
N ALA A 146 -17.30 -12.21 5.97
CA ALA A 146 -17.74 -12.76 7.26
C ALA A 146 -18.62 -14.02 7.10
N GLY A 147 -19.35 -14.15 5.99
CA GLY A 147 -20.14 -15.35 5.68
C GLY A 147 -19.28 -16.56 5.26
N ASP A 148 -18.12 -16.30 4.67
CA ASP A 148 -17.22 -17.33 4.13
C ASP A 148 -16.16 -17.80 5.14
N VAL A 149 -15.98 -17.07 6.23
CA VAL A 149 -14.93 -17.36 7.24
C VAL A 149 -15.58 -17.80 8.54
N SER A 150 -15.24 -19.02 9.00
CA SER A 150 -15.56 -19.44 10.36
C SER A 150 -14.86 -18.50 11.37
N ALA A 151 -15.58 -18.08 12.40
CA ALA A 151 -15.01 -17.25 13.45
C ALA A 151 -13.83 -17.99 14.10
N PRO A 152 -12.62 -17.39 14.14
CA PRO A 152 -11.48 -18.03 14.79
C PRO A 152 -11.77 -18.17 16.29
N THR A 153 -11.41 -19.31 16.85
CA THR A 153 -11.49 -19.53 18.29
C THR A 153 -10.46 -18.66 19.01
N TYR A 154 -10.68 -18.40 20.30
CA TYR A 154 -9.74 -17.65 21.13
C TYR A 154 -8.33 -18.26 21.08
N ALA A 155 -8.22 -19.59 21.10
CA ALA A 155 -6.97 -20.31 20.99
C ALA A 155 -6.26 -20.06 19.67
N GLU A 156 -6.97 -20.02 18.55
CA GLU A 156 -6.40 -19.72 17.22
C GLU A 156 -5.90 -18.29 17.09
N LEU A 157 -6.61 -17.32 17.68
CA LEU A 157 -6.17 -15.91 17.71
C LEU A 157 -4.83 -15.73 18.44
N TYR A 158 -4.57 -16.52 19.47
CA TYR A 158 -3.33 -16.45 20.25
C TYR A 158 -2.27 -17.46 19.84
N ALA A 159 -2.63 -18.54 19.13
CA ALA A 159 -1.71 -19.53 18.60
C ALA A 159 -0.95 -19.04 17.35
N MET A 160 -1.37 -17.96 16.69
CA MET A 160 -0.68 -17.37 15.54
C MET A 160 0.72 -16.80 15.84
N LYS A 161 1.36 -17.27 16.91
CA LYS A 161 2.73 -16.87 17.32
C LYS A 161 3.85 -17.54 16.52
N SER A 162 3.55 -18.52 15.66
CA SER A 162 4.58 -19.22 14.89
C SER A 162 4.01 -20.10 13.78
N SER A 163 3.64 -19.55 12.65
CA SER A 163 3.71 -20.30 11.39
C SER A 163 3.75 -19.35 10.21
N THR A 164 4.92 -19.24 9.66
CA THR A 164 5.23 -18.98 8.28
C THR A 164 4.41 -19.91 7.40
N THR A 165 3.83 -19.37 6.34
CA THR A 165 3.37 -20.08 5.14
C THR A 165 1.99 -20.73 5.20
N THR A 166 1.05 -20.20 4.48
CA THR A 166 0.54 -20.85 3.26
C THR A 166 -0.38 -19.91 2.48
N SER A 167 -0.15 -19.89 1.18
CA SER A 167 -0.87 -19.25 0.12
C SER A 167 -2.40 -19.39 0.25
N SER A 168 -3.11 -18.28 0.17
CA SER A 168 -4.48 -18.29 -0.32
C SER A 168 -4.67 -17.12 -1.26
N GLY A 169 -5.16 -17.45 -2.45
CA GLY A 169 -5.29 -16.55 -3.57
C GLY A 169 -6.11 -15.31 -3.24
N TRP A 170 -5.63 -14.19 -3.72
CA TRP A 170 -6.34 -12.94 -3.70
C TRP A 170 -7.36 -12.97 -4.84
N VAL A 171 -8.64 -13.01 -4.50
CA VAL A 171 -9.72 -12.74 -5.44
C VAL A 171 -9.96 -11.24 -5.43
N CYS A 172 -9.95 -10.64 -6.62
CA CYS A 172 -10.21 -9.22 -6.88
C CYS A 172 -11.65 -8.83 -6.55
#